data_a414317ab8c5cb933292713521a2d9d8
#
_entry.id   a414317ab8c5cb933292713521a2d9d8
#
_cell.length_a   1.000
_cell.length_b   1.000
_cell.length_c   1.000
_cell.angle_alpha   90.00
_cell.angle_beta   90.00
_cell.angle_gamma   90.00
#
_symmetry.space_group_name_H-M   'P 1'
#
loop_
_entity.id
_entity.type
_entity.pdbx_description
1 polymer ?
#
loop_
_entity_poly.entity_id
_entity_poly.type
_entity_poly.pdbx_seq_one_letter_code
_entity_poly.pdbx_strand_id
1 'polypeptide(L)'
;MSANGSQGGFWGALRRRVFGAPEANLRESLEDVLEEAEGGRDDFSDEERHMLKNLLGFRDVTLDDVMVPLAEIDGLEIDIDPPVLLPRFAECGHSRMPVYRETLDQPLGFLHVKDLLSVLERQDGLAKLDLTSLIRPLLFVPPSMSAMDLLLKMQITRSHMALVIDEYGGTDGLVTIEDLIEEIVGEIEDEHDEEEVLLRPREDKGAGHWRASARLPLDDVHAELKLDFSQIEEIDDIDTLGGLVFALAGRVPERGEIIACQLADGQSVEFIIRDGDSRRIKSLDMRVISG
;
A
#
# COMPACT_ATOMS: atom_id res chain seq x y z
N MET A 1 -37.10 31.26 16.70
CA MET A 1 -37.93 30.06 16.55
C MET A 1 -37.83 29.66 15.12
N SER A 2 -37.29 28.56 14.64
CA SER A 2 -36.93 27.31 15.22
C SER A 2 -35.73 26.78 14.40
N ALA A 3 -34.64 26.41 15.05
CA ALA A 3 -33.64 25.51 14.52
C ALA A 3 -34.03 24.11 15.02
N ASN A 4 -34.37 23.21 14.13
CA ASN A 4 -34.25 21.78 14.36
C ASN A 4 -34.67 21.01 13.08
N GLY A 5 -33.79 20.18 12.53
CA GLY A 5 -34.19 19.20 11.55
C GLY A 5 -33.17 18.86 10.50
N SER A 6 -32.02 18.26 10.86
CA SER A 6 -31.22 17.48 9.88
C SER A 6 -30.33 16.39 10.50
N GLN A 7 -30.56 15.96 11.74
CA GLN A 7 -29.82 14.82 12.34
C GLN A 7 -30.54 13.47 12.16
N GLY A 8 -31.55 13.36 11.30
CA GLY A 8 -32.39 12.17 11.19
C GLY A 8 -32.13 11.20 10.05
N GLY A 9 -31.27 11.56 9.07
CA GLY A 9 -31.14 10.77 7.84
C GLY A 9 -30.42 9.43 8.04
N PHE A 10 -29.11 9.45 8.21
CA PHE A 10 -28.27 8.26 8.32
C PHE A 10 -28.55 7.42 9.56
N TRP A 11 -28.53 8.04 10.76
CA TRP A 11 -28.80 7.35 12.03
C TRP A 11 -30.22 6.79 12.10
N GLY A 12 -31.17 7.42 11.44
CA GLY A 12 -32.54 6.93 11.34
C GLY A 12 -32.69 5.73 10.40
N ALA A 13 -31.95 5.67 9.30
CA ALA A 13 -31.90 4.56 8.39
C ALA A 13 -31.15 3.37 9.02
N LEU A 14 -29.96 3.62 9.58
CA LEU A 14 -29.17 2.64 10.33
C LEU A 14 -29.98 2.00 11.46
N ARG A 15 -30.68 2.79 12.29
CA ARG A 15 -31.50 2.27 13.39
C ARG A 15 -32.65 1.40 12.91
N ARG A 16 -33.30 1.71 11.78
CA ARG A 16 -34.40 0.89 11.24
C ARG A 16 -33.93 -0.42 10.65
N ARG A 17 -32.77 -0.45 9.99
CA ARG A 17 -32.20 -1.66 9.38
C ARG A 17 -31.49 -2.56 10.39
N VAL A 18 -30.67 -1.99 11.27
CA VAL A 18 -29.89 -2.74 12.28
C VAL A 18 -30.75 -3.37 13.37
N PHE A 19 -31.81 -2.67 13.85
CA PHE A 19 -32.68 -3.20 14.90
C PHE A 19 -33.92 -3.97 14.38
N GLY A 20 -34.08 -4.07 13.04
CA GLY A 20 -35.16 -4.82 12.39
C GLY A 20 -34.72 -6.08 11.65
N ALA A 21 -33.41 -6.34 11.50
CA ALA A 21 -32.86 -7.47 10.76
C ALA A 21 -32.43 -8.60 11.70
N PRO A 22 -32.57 -9.89 11.30
CA PRO A 22 -31.94 -10.99 12.01
C PRO A 22 -30.40 -10.83 11.96
N GLU A 23 -29.71 -11.25 13.04
CA GLU A 23 -28.26 -11.02 13.28
C GLU A 23 -27.31 -11.47 12.14
N ALA A 24 -27.78 -12.25 11.19
CA ALA A 24 -26.97 -12.76 10.06
C ALA A 24 -26.62 -11.69 8.99
N ASN A 25 -27.32 -10.55 8.94
CA ASN A 25 -27.21 -9.57 7.84
C ASN A 25 -26.82 -8.15 8.30
N LEU A 26 -26.23 -8.00 9.49
CA LEU A 26 -25.85 -6.67 10.00
C LEU A 26 -24.79 -6.01 9.11
N ARG A 27 -23.82 -6.78 8.68
CA ARG A 27 -22.72 -6.34 7.80
C ARG A 27 -23.25 -5.90 6.43
N GLU A 28 -24.02 -6.76 5.76
CA GLU A 28 -24.67 -6.49 4.48
C GLU A 28 -25.58 -5.25 4.58
N SER A 29 -26.28 -5.08 5.71
CA SER A 29 -27.07 -3.88 5.97
C SER A 29 -26.24 -2.61 6.18
N LEU A 30 -25.02 -2.73 6.67
CA LEU A 30 -24.08 -1.58 6.80
C LEU A 30 -23.47 -1.23 5.44
N GLU A 31 -23.09 -2.23 4.64
CA GLU A 31 -22.61 -2.05 3.27
C GLU A 31 -23.67 -1.37 2.40
N ASP A 32 -24.91 -1.86 2.40
CA ASP A 32 -26.06 -1.24 1.71
C ASP A 32 -26.29 0.23 2.13
N VAL A 33 -26.15 0.54 3.43
CA VAL A 33 -26.35 1.91 3.93
C VAL A 33 -25.22 2.83 3.51
N LEU A 34 -23.99 2.32 3.42
CA LEU A 34 -22.83 3.07 2.91
C LEU A 34 -22.96 3.35 1.41
N GLU A 35 -23.47 2.39 0.62
CA GLU A 35 -23.75 2.57 -0.81
C GLU A 35 -24.93 3.54 -1.06
N GLU A 36 -26.03 3.43 -0.30
CA GLU A 36 -27.17 4.37 -0.41
C GLU A 36 -26.80 5.82 -0.03
N ALA A 37 -25.76 6.02 0.80
CA ALA A 37 -25.27 7.33 1.19
C ALA A 37 -24.51 8.07 0.05
N GLU A 38 -24.12 7.38 -1.01
CA GLU A 38 -23.47 8.00 -2.19
C GLU A 38 -24.36 9.02 -2.93
N GLY A 39 -25.67 9.05 -2.67
CA GLY A 39 -26.65 9.97 -3.31
C GLY A 39 -27.26 11.05 -2.43
N GLY A 40 -26.90 11.17 -1.14
CA GLY A 40 -27.56 12.05 -0.18
C GLY A 40 -26.60 12.93 0.62
N ARG A 41 -27.13 14.03 1.21
CA ARG A 41 -26.37 14.99 2.02
C ARG A 41 -25.54 14.29 3.10
N ASP A 42 -24.22 14.41 2.94
CA ASP A 42 -23.19 13.67 3.63
C ASP A 42 -23.03 13.99 5.13
N ASP A 43 -23.15 12.95 5.96
CA ASP A 43 -22.61 12.93 7.33
C ASP A 43 -21.16 12.39 7.38
N PHE A 44 -20.60 11.82 6.27
CA PHE A 44 -19.25 11.27 6.15
C PHE A 44 -18.52 11.80 4.91
N SER A 45 -17.20 12.03 5.03
CA SER A 45 -16.35 12.32 3.88
C SER A 45 -16.13 11.06 3.02
N ASP A 46 -15.58 11.23 1.80
CA ASP A 46 -15.25 10.11 0.91
C ASP A 46 -14.20 9.20 1.54
N GLU A 47 -13.21 9.77 2.23
CA GLU A 47 -12.15 9.05 2.95
C GLU A 47 -12.75 8.23 4.12
N GLU A 48 -13.65 8.84 4.92
CA GLU A 48 -14.32 8.13 6.03
C GLU A 48 -15.14 6.95 5.51
N ARG A 49 -15.83 7.10 4.39
CA ARG A 49 -16.57 6.00 3.74
C ARG A 49 -15.64 4.90 3.26
N HIS A 50 -14.52 5.28 2.63
CA HIS A 50 -13.53 4.33 2.14
C HIS A 50 -12.94 3.51 3.30
N MET A 51 -12.52 4.16 4.39
CA MET A 51 -12.03 3.48 5.58
C MET A 51 -13.08 2.52 6.18
N LEU A 52 -14.35 2.91 6.19
CA LEU A 52 -15.42 2.04 6.69
C LEU A 52 -15.64 0.82 5.80
N LYS A 53 -15.61 0.97 4.47
CA LYS A 53 -15.68 -0.15 3.52
C LYS A 53 -14.48 -1.08 3.70
N ASN A 54 -13.27 -0.54 3.79
CA ASN A 54 -12.04 -1.32 4.01
C ASN A 54 -12.10 -2.09 5.34
N LEU A 55 -12.55 -1.44 6.42
CA LEU A 55 -12.69 -2.10 7.73
C LEU A 55 -13.70 -3.25 7.69
N LEU A 56 -14.78 -3.10 6.96
CA LEU A 56 -15.75 -4.19 6.75
C LEU A 56 -15.13 -5.34 5.97
N GLY A 57 -14.35 -5.06 4.92
CA GLY A 57 -13.61 -6.04 4.11
C GLY A 57 -12.43 -6.70 4.82
N PHE A 58 -11.78 -6.00 5.76
CA PHE A 58 -10.50 -6.38 6.37
C PHE A 58 -10.46 -7.79 7.00
N ARG A 59 -11.59 -8.30 7.44
CA ARG A 59 -11.68 -9.65 8.03
C ARG A 59 -11.47 -10.76 7.00
N ASP A 60 -11.78 -10.50 5.73
CA ASP A 60 -11.71 -11.45 4.65
C ASP A 60 -10.34 -11.41 3.94
N VAL A 61 -9.51 -10.40 4.26
CA VAL A 61 -8.13 -10.27 3.79
C VAL A 61 -7.25 -11.27 4.51
N THR A 62 -6.45 -12.03 3.77
CA THR A 62 -5.46 -12.98 4.28
C THR A 62 -4.05 -12.40 4.26
N LEU A 63 -3.10 -13.02 4.95
CA LEU A 63 -1.72 -12.53 4.95
C LEU A 63 -1.04 -12.72 3.60
N ASP A 64 -1.46 -13.70 2.81
CA ASP A 64 -1.01 -13.89 1.43
C ASP A 64 -1.31 -12.67 0.54
N ASP A 65 -2.42 -11.98 0.83
CA ASP A 65 -2.84 -10.78 0.11
C ASP A 65 -2.03 -9.52 0.51
N VAL A 66 -1.46 -9.48 1.74
CA VAL A 66 -0.87 -8.27 2.36
C VAL A 66 0.64 -8.37 2.54
N MET A 67 1.22 -9.56 2.58
CA MET A 67 2.65 -9.74 2.87
C MET A 67 3.55 -9.14 1.80
N VAL A 68 4.69 -8.62 2.23
CA VAL A 68 5.84 -8.35 1.37
C VAL A 68 6.44 -9.70 0.98
N PRO A 69 6.53 -10.05 -0.32
CA PRO A 69 7.05 -11.33 -0.78
C PRO A 69 8.52 -11.53 -0.38
N LEU A 70 8.95 -12.78 -0.18
CA LEU A 70 10.34 -13.13 0.19
C LEU A 70 11.40 -12.42 -0.66
N ALA A 71 11.18 -12.29 -1.97
CA ALA A 71 12.13 -11.68 -2.90
C ALA A 71 12.37 -10.19 -2.66
N GLU A 72 11.47 -9.52 -1.94
CA GLU A 72 11.51 -8.09 -1.66
C GLU A 72 11.91 -7.78 -0.20
N ILE A 73 12.14 -8.80 0.61
CA ILE A 73 12.51 -8.62 2.02
C ILE A 73 13.96 -8.19 2.13
N ASP A 74 14.18 -6.97 2.62
CA ASP A 74 15.48 -6.53 3.10
C ASP A 74 15.80 -7.18 4.45
N GLY A 75 16.79 -8.07 4.49
CA GLY A 75 17.23 -8.78 5.68
C GLY A 75 18.71 -8.58 5.99
N LEU A 76 19.11 -8.99 7.19
CA LEU A 76 20.48 -8.92 7.69
C LEU A 76 20.98 -10.33 7.98
N GLU A 77 22.10 -10.72 7.39
CA GLU A 77 22.78 -11.94 7.78
C GLU A 77 23.44 -11.76 9.16
N ILE A 78 23.38 -12.78 10.04
CA ILE A 78 23.88 -12.70 11.42
C ILE A 78 25.38 -12.35 11.49
N ASP A 79 26.14 -12.78 10.49
CA ASP A 79 27.59 -12.61 10.40
C ASP A 79 28.00 -11.28 9.69
N ILE A 80 27.03 -10.36 9.44
CA ILE A 80 27.29 -9.04 8.87
C ILE A 80 28.27 -8.24 9.75
N ASP A 81 29.22 -7.54 9.12
CA ASP A 81 30.17 -6.70 9.83
C ASP A 81 29.45 -5.51 10.51
N PRO A 82 29.57 -5.32 11.85
CA PRO A 82 28.83 -4.31 12.59
C PRO A 82 28.92 -2.87 12.05
N PRO A 83 30.04 -2.37 11.52
CA PRO A 83 30.11 -1.05 10.90
C PRO A 83 29.18 -0.84 9.70
N VAL A 84 28.77 -1.92 9.00
CA VAL A 84 27.91 -1.87 7.81
C VAL A 84 26.43 -1.75 8.18
N LEU A 85 26.03 -2.10 9.42
CA LEU A 85 24.64 -2.15 9.85
C LEU A 85 23.91 -0.82 9.68
N LEU A 86 24.48 0.29 10.18
CA LEU A 86 23.83 1.60 10.06
C LEU A 86 23.73 2.11 8.62
N PRO A 87 24.79 2.02 7.79
CA PRO A 87 24.66 2.29 6.36
C PRO A 87 23.54 1.48 5.71
N ARG A 88 23.42 0.17 6.05
CA ARG A 88 22.37 -0.68 5.47
C ARG A 88 20.96 -0.24 5.88
N PHE A 89 20.74 0.09 7.15
CA PHE A 89 19.47 0.68 7.61
C PHE A 89 19.15 2.00 6.92
N ALA A 90 20.16 2.84 6.70
CA ALA A 90 19.98 4.12 6.02
C ALA A 90 19.66 3.97 4.53
N GLU A 91 20.23 2.95 3.86
CA GLU A 91 19.98 2.63 2.47
C GLU A 91 18.56 2.11 2.23
N CYS A 92 18.11 1.17 3.08
CA CYS A 92 16.78 0.55 2.96
C CYS A 92 15.65 1.44 3.52
N GLY A 93 15.96 2.40 4.42
CA GLY A 93 14.95 3.26 5.05
C GLY A 93 14.08 2.58 6.12
N HIS A 94 14.31 1.30 6.40
CA HIS A 94 13.51 0.53 7.34
C HIS A 94 13.90 0.77 8.80
N SER A 95 12.94 0.76 9.71
CA SER A 95 13.20 0.81 11.16
C SER A 95 13.54 -0.55 11.76
N ARG A 96 13.11 -1.64 11.13
CA ARG A 96 13.28 -3.04 11.57
C ARG A 96 13.65 -3.89 10.37
N MET A 97 14.60 -4.80 10.58
CA MET A 97 15.01 -5.76 9.55
C MET A 97 15.10 -7.15 10.16
N PRO A 98 14.58 -8.20 9.49
CA PRO A 98 14.76 -9.57 9.93
C PRO A 98 16.25 -9.94 9.89
N VAL A 99 16.67 -10.72 10.89
CA VAL A 99 18.03 -11.28 10.99
C VAL A 99 17.95 -12.76 10.76
N TYR A 100 18.80 -13.28 9.89
CA TYR A 100 18.78 -14.67 9.47
C TYR A 100 20.19 -15.29 9.44
N ARG A 101 20.24 -16.62 9.30
CA ARG A 101 21.47 -17.37 9.07
C ARG A 101 21.38 -18.03 7.70
N GLU A 102 22.36 -17.80 6.83
CA GLU A 102 22.46 -18.33 5.48
C GLU A 102 21.31 -17.90 4.54
N THR A 103 20.06 -18.17 4.93
CA THR A 103 18.85 -17.79 4.17
C THR A 103 17.75 -17.28 5.10
N LEU A 104 16.77 -16.56 4.56
CA LEU A 104 15.59 -16.11 5.31
C LEU A 104 14.70 -17.26 5.83
N ASP A 105 14.91 -18.51 5.35
CA ASP A 105 14.28 -19.70 5.92
C ASP A 105 14.86 -20.10 7.28
N GLN A 106 15.97 -19.48 7.69
CA GLN A 106 16.56 -19.65 9.02
C GLN A 106 16.54 -18.33 9.80
N PRO A 107 15.36 -17.78 10.08
CA PRO A 107 15.23 -16.50 10.77
C PRO A 107 15.57 -16.65 12.25
N LEU A 108 16.37 -15.73 12.77
CA LEU A 108 16.77 -15.69 14.17
C LEU A 108 15.94 -14.70 14.98
N GLY A 109 15.35 -13.70 14.32
CA GLY A 109 14.60 -12.62 14.91
C GLY A 109 14.68 -11.36 14.06
N PHE A 110 14.53 -10.19 14.65
CA PHE A 110 14.70 -8.91 13.97
C PHE A 110 15.58 -7.95 14.78
N LEU A 111 16.22 -7.03 14.07
CA LEU A 111 16.99 -5.94 14.65
C LEU A 111 16.23 -4.63 14.46
N HIS A 112 16.20 -3.81 15.51
CA HIS A 112 15.60 -2.47 15.44
C HIS A 112 16.71 -1.42 15.42
N VAL A 113 16.65 -0.46 14.48
CA VAL A 113 17.67 0.61 14.34
C VAL A 113 17.92 1.38 15.65
N LYS A 114 16.90 1.58 16.50
CA LYS A 114 17.06 2.24 17.81
C LYS A 114 17.97 1.47 18.75
N ASP A 115 18.04 0.15 18.66
CA ASP A 115 18.94 -0.65 19.50
C ASP A 115 20.40 -0.43 19.08
N LEU A 116 20.68 -0.31 17.78
CA LEU A 116 22.00 0.08 17.26
C LEU A 116 22.42 1.48 17.73
N LEU A 117 21.51 2.46 17.67
CA LEU A 117 21.79 3.80 18.15
C LEU A 117 22.17 3.81 19.65
N SER A 118 21.49 2.99 20.46
CA SER A 118 21.80 2.84 21.89
C SER A 118 23.20 2.23 22.15
N VAL A 119 23.72 1.44 21.20
CA VAL A 119 25.08 0.88 21.30
C VAL A 119 26.14 1.91 20.95
N LEU A 120 25.86 2.81 19.99
CA LEU A 120 26.81 3.88 19.60
C LEU A 120 27.15 4.83 20.74
N GLU A 121 26.25 5.02 21.71
CA GLU A 121 26.51 5.84 22.89
C GLU A 121 27.52 5.21 23.86
N ARG A 122 27.84 3.91 23.70
CA ARG A 122 28.81 3.21 24.54
C ARG A 122 30.24 3.46 24.07
N GLN A 123 31.21 3.44 25.01
CA GLN A 123 32.62 3.75 24.70
C GLN A 123 33.26 2.80 23.66
N ASP A 124 32.80 1.55 23.59
CA ASP A 124 33.32 0.55 22.63
C ASP A 124 32.59 0.60 21.27
N GLY A 125 31.47 1.32 21.17
CA GLY A 125 30.71 1.50 19.93
C GLY A 125 30.29 0.17 19.28
N LEU A 126 30.26 0.17 17.94
CA LEU A 126 29.91 -1.03 17.16
C LEU A 126 31.05 -2.06 17.06
N ALA A 127 32.31 -1.67 17.38
CA ALA A 127 33.49 -2.54 17.14
C ALA A 127 33.50 -3.85 17.94
N LYS A 128 32.77 -3.91 19.07
CA LYS A 128 32.61 -5.10 19.90
C LYS A 128 31.17 -5.56 20.04
N LEU A 129 30.34 -5.21 19.08
CA LEU A 129 28.93 -5.56 19.10
C LEU A 129 28.74 -7.06 18.87
N ASP A 130 28.14 -7.73 19.84
CA ASP A 130 27.50 -9.03 19.63
C ASP A 130 26.07 -8.81 19.15
N LEU A 131 25.84 -8.99 17.85
CA LEU A 131 24.56 -8.76 17.22
C LEU A 131 23.45 -9.63 17.84
N THR A 132 23.79 -10.84 18.29
CA THR A 132 22.83 -11.76 18.92
C THR A 132 22.18 -11.17 20.16
N SER A 133 22.87 -10.29 20.87
CA SER A 133 22.36 -9.63 22.07
C SER A 133 21.28 -8.58 21.81
N LEU A 134 21.14 -8.13 20.57
CA LEU A 134 20.17 -7.13 20.14
C LEU A 134 18.98 -7.70 19.37
N ILE A 135 19.06 -8.99 19.02
CA ILE A 135 17.99 -9.66 18.27
C ILE A 135 16.74 -9.76 19.13
N ARG A 136 15.62 -9.29 18.59
CA ARG A 136 14.29 -9.40 19.18
C ARG A 136 13.52 -10.55 18.54
N PRO A 137 12.63 -11.23 19.30
CA PRO A 137 11.83 -12.33 18.76
C PRO A 137 10.87 -11.86 17.68
N LEU A 138 10.66 -12.70 16.66
CA LEU A 138 9.65 -12.54 15.60
C LEU A 138 8.40 -13.36 15.91
N LEU A 139 7.27 -12.93 15.34
CA LEU A 139 6.08 -13.78 15.20
C LEU A 139 6.22 -14.61 13.93
N PHE A 140 5.71 -15.85 13.98
CA PHE A 140 5.59 -16.74 12.85
C PHE A 140 4.12 -17.07 12.65
N VAL A 141 3.63 -16.95 11.42
CA VAL A 141 2.22 -17.05 11.06
C VAL A 141 2.07 -17.71 9.69
N PRO A 142 0.98 -18.46 9.43
CA PRO A 142 0.74 -19.04 8.11
C PRO A 142 0.12 -18.00 7.15
N PRO A 143 0.28 -18.15 5.82
CA PRO A 143 -0.29 -17.23 4.82
C PRO A 143 -1.82 -17.16 4.86
N SER A 144 -2.49 -18.25 5.24
CA SER A 144 -3.95 -18.33 5.34
C SER A 144 -4.56 -17.65 6.59
N MET A 145 -3.74 -17.09 7.49
CA MET A 145 -4.25 -16.33 8.65
C MET A 145 -4.91 -15.04 8.16
N SER A 146 -6.03 -14.64 8.80
CA SER A 146 -6.63 -13.33 8.48
C SER A 146 -5.78 -12.18 8.99
N ALA A 147 -5.77 -11.07 8.23
CA ALA A 147 -5.07 -9.84 8.60
C ALA A 147 -5.57 -9.30 9.97
N MET A 148 -6.88 -9.40 10.25
CA MET A 148 -7.48 -9.04 11.53
C MET A 148 -6.91 -9.86 12.69
N ASP A 149 -6.77 -11.19 12.55
CA ASP A 149 -6.23 -12.06 13.61
C ASP A 149 -4.76 -11.74 13.89
N LEU A 150 -3.97 -11.45 12.84
CA LEU A 150 -2.59 -11.03 13.03
C LEU A 150 -2.50 -9.66 13.72
N LEU A 151 -3.33 -8.69 13.34
CA LEU A 151 -3.35 -7.37 13.98
C LEU A 151 -3.63 -7.49 15.48
N LEU A 152 -4.62 -8.28 15.88
CA LEU A 152 -4.94 -8.55 17.29
C LEU A 152 -3.79 -9.26 18.01
N LYS A 153 -3.15 -10.24 17.34
CA LYS A 153 -1.98 -10.97 17.90
C LYS A 153 -0.80 -10.03 18.10
N MET A 154 -0.52 -9.13 17.14
CA MET A 154 0.53 -8.12 17.24
C MET A 154 0.28 -7.13 18.40
N GLN A 155 -0.97 -6.69 18.59
CA GLN A 155 -1.33 -5.84 19.72
C GLN A 155 -1.11 -6.53 21.08
N ILE A 156 -1.53 -7.79 21.22
CA ILE A 156 -1.37 -8.56 22.47
C ILE A 156 0.10 -8.82 22.78
N THR A 157 0.89 -9.22 21.78
CA THR A 157 2.30 -9.55 21.93
C THR A 157 3.22 -8.34 21.88
N ARG A 158 2.70 -7.17 21.52
CA ARG A 158 3.47 -5.93 21.26
C ARG A 158 4.57 -6.15 20.23
N SER A 159 4.31 -7.00 19.25
CA SER A 159 5.16 -7.20 18.09
C SER A 159 4.65 -6.38 16.92
N HIS A 160 5.55 -5.80 16.13
CA HIS A 160 5.23 -4.97 14.97
C HIS A 160 5.64 -5.64 13.66
N MET A 161 6.12 -6.90 13.72
CA MET A 161 6.61 -7.62 12.56
C MET A 161 6.34 -9.11 12.74
N ALA A 162 5.93 -9.77 11.65
CA ALA A 162 5.75 -11.20 11.57
C ALA A 162 6.36 -11.74 10.27
N LEU A 163 6.94 -12.95 10.31
CA LEU A 163 7.28 -13.71 9.11
C LEU A 163 6.13 -14.66 8.79
N VAL A 164 5.78 -14.69 7.52
CA VAL A 164 4.82 -15.64 6.96
C VAL A 164 5.59 -16.89 6.54
N ILE A 165 5.17 -18.04 7.06
CA ILE A 165 5.86 -19.32 6.88
C ILE A 165 4.91 -20.30 6.21
N ASP A 166 5.39 -20.97 5.16
CA ASP A 166 4.66 -22.00 4.41
C ASP A 166 4.52 -23.31 5.18
N GLU A 167 3.82 -24.29 4.60
CA GLU A 167 3.58 -25.61 5.18
C GLU A 167 4.85 -26.48 5.27
N TYR A 168 5.91 -26.09 4.57
CA TYR A 168 7.20 -26.79 4.55
C TYR A 168 8.24 -26.16 5.47
N GLY A 169 7.90 -25.02 6.09
CA GLY A 169 8.77 -24.26 6.97
C GLY A 169 9.65 -23.24 6.28
N GLY A 170 9.40 -22.98 4.99
CA GLY A 170 10.02 -21.87 4.23
C GLY A 170 9.39 -20.54 4.54
N THR A 171 10.13 -19.46 4.33
CA THR A 171 9.62 -18.10 4.47
C THR A 171 8.97 -17.67 3.14
N ASP A 172 7.67 -17.37 3.16
CA ASP A 172 6.92 -16.84 2.03
C ASP A 172 7.00 -15.30 1.96
N GLY A 173 6.93 -14.66 3.13
CA GLY A 173 6.86 -13.22 3.18
C GLY A 173 7.05 -12.64 4.58
N LEU A 174 6.84 -11.33 4.66
CA LEU A 174 6.92 -10.53 5.89
C LEU A 174 5.70 -9.60 5.94
N VAL A 175 5.13 -9.43 7.13
CA VAL A 175 4.04 -8.47 7.38
C VAL A 175 4.41 -7.61 8.57
N THR A 176 4.21 -6.30 8.44
CA THR A 176 4.34 -5.35 9.54
C THR A 176 2.95 -4.88 10.01
N ILE A 177 2.89 -4.24 11.18
CA ILE A 177 1.64 -3.65 11.67
C ILE A 177 1.22 -2.47 10.80
N GLU A 178 2.20 -1.81 10.22
CA GLU A 178 2.04 -0.69 9.29
C GLU A 178 1.26 -1.15 8.05
N ASP A 179 1.62 -2.31 7.43
CA ASP A 179 0.93 -2.89 6.27
C ASP A 179 -0.54 -3.24 6.60
N LEU A 180 -0.78 -3.81 7.80
CA LEU A 180 -2.14 -4.16 8.23
C LEU A 180 -3.02 -2.93 8.48
N ILE A 181 -2.44 -1.83 8.94
CA ILE A 181 -3.17 -0.57 9.16
C ILE A 181 -3.44 0.10 7.81
N GLU A 182 -2.51 0.03 6.87
CA GLU A 182 -2.68 0.55 5.51
C GLU A 182 -3.89 -0.06 4.80
N GLU A 183 -4.14 -1.36 4.96
CA GLU A 183 -5.33 -2.03 4.40
C GLU A 183 -6.67 -1.44 4.94
N ILE A 184 -6.67 -0.86 6.14
CA ILE A 184 -7.87 -0.24 6.74
C ILE A 184 -7.97 1.24 6.35
N VAL A 185 -6.87 1.97 6.54
CA VAL A 185 -6.86 3.44 6.40
C VAL A 185 -6.71 3.86 4.93
N GLY A 186 -6.14 2.98 4.10
CA GLY A 186 -5.62 3.33 2.78
C GLY A 186 -4.26 3.99 2.91
N GLU A 187 -3.70 4.46 1.80
CA GLU A 187 -2.46 5.24 1.86
C GLU A 187 -2.71 6.49 2.70
N ILE A 188 -1.93 6.64 3.77
CA ILE A 188 -1.89 7.90 4.52
C ILE A 188 -1.09 8.86 3.67
N GLU A 189 -1.77 9.81 3.04
CA GLU A 189 -1.10 10.92 2.36
C GLU A 189 -0.26 11.65 3.42
N ASP A 190 1.06 11.77 3.19
CA ASP A 190 1.95 12.53 4.08
C ASP A 190 1.51 14.01 4.01
N GLU A 191 1.42 14.70 5.15
CA GLU A 191 1.14 16.15 5.23
C GLU A 191 2.13 17.00 4.39
N HIS A 192 3.21 16.37 3.92
CA HIS A 192 4.20 16.93 3.01
C HIS A 192 4.04 16.48 1.55
N ASP A 193 3.11 15.56 1.26
CA ASP A 193 2.67 15.37 -0.10
C ASP A 193 1.88 16.64 -0.45
N GLU A 194 2.58 17.60 -1.06
CA GLU A 194 1.95 18.74 -1.74
C GLU A 194 0.75 18.16 -2.48
N GLU A 195 -0.46 18.77 -2.36
CA GLU A 195 -1.71 18.38 -3.06
C GLU A 195 -1.36 17.60 -4.30
N GLU A 196 -1.62 16.29 -4.33
CA GLU A 196 -1.19 15.46 -5.45
C GLU A 196 -1.80 16.08 -6.69
N VAL A 197 -1.03 16.96 -7.32
CA VAL A 197 -1.39 17.44 -8.63
C VAL A 197 -1.33 16.21 -9.50
N LEU A 198 -2.49 15.57 -9.63
CA LEU A 198 -2.66 14.29 -10.33
C LEU A 198 -1.99 14.31 -11.70
N LEU A 199 -1.80 15.52 -12.29
CA LEU A 199 -1.13 15.75 -13.57
C LEU A 199 -0.33 17.07 -13.55
N ARG A 200 0.99 17.01 -13.80
CA ARG A 200 1.89 18.19 -13.87
C ARG A 200 2.71 18.18 -15.15
N PRO A 201 2.82 19.33 -15.86
CA PRO A 201 3.78 19.43 -16.97
C PRO A 201 5.22 19.34 -16.44
N ARG A 202 6.08 18.66 -17.18
CA ARG A 202 7.53 18.56 -16.93
C ARG A 202 8.28 19.62 -17.72
N GLU A 203 8.33 20.86 -17.20
CA GLU A 203 8.99 21.99 -17.85
C GLU A 203 10.49 21.73 -18.12
N ASP A 204 11.15 20.93 -17.27
CA ASP A 204 12.55 20.52 -17.40
C ASP A 204 12.82 19.62 -18.61
N LYS A 205 11.78 18.97 -19.20
CA LYS A 205 11.88 18.04 -20.34
C LYS A 205 11.24 18.55 -21.62
N GLY A 206 10.64 19.74 -21.57
CA GLY A 206 10.00 20.36 -22.73
C GLY A 206 8.55 19.95 -22.94
N ALA A 207 7.93 20.48 -24.01
CA ALA A 207 6.52 20.24 -24.32
C ALA A 207 6.22 18.75 -24.54
N GLY A 208 5.04 18.31 -24.11
CA GLY A 208 4.57 16.93 -24.27
C GLY A 208 5.05 15.97 -23.17
N HIS A 209 5.73 16.47 -22.13
CA HIS A 209 6.13 15.65 -20.98
C HIS A 209 5.33 16.05 -19.74
N TRP A 210 4.78 15.03 -19.07
CA TRP A 210 3.92 15.19 -17.91
C TRP A 210 4.33 14.23 -16.82
N ARG A 211 4.14 14.62 -15.56
CA ARG A 211 4.16 13.70 -14.43
C ARG A 211 2.72 13.48 -14.00
N ALA A 212 2.36 12.22 -13.78
CA ALA A 212 1.02 11.83 -13.37
C ALA A 212 1.06 10.85 -12.21
N SER A 213 0.06 10.96 -11.33
CA SER A 213 -0.29 9.91 -10.39
C SER A 213 -0.89 8.73 -11.16
N ALA A 214 -0.59 7.50 -10.73
CA ALA A 214 -1.22 6.32 -11.31
C ALA A 214 -2.73 6.24 -11.03
N ARG A 215 -3.21 6.96 -10.02
CA ARG A 215 -4.63 7.07 -9.66
C ARG A 215 -5.42 8.04 -10.52
N LEU A 216 -4.75 8.83 -11.38
CA LEU A 216 -5.41 9.80 -12.24
C LEU A 216 -6.46 9.11 -13.11
N PRO A 217 -7.75 9.53 -13.06
CA PRO A 217 -8.80 9.00 -13.91
C PRO A 217 -8.48 9.24 -15.39
N LEU A 218 -8.78 8.26 -16.24
CA LEU A 218 -8.54 8.37 -17.68
C LEU A 218 -9.39 9.49 -18.32
N ASP A 219 -10.58 9.76 -17.78
CA ASP A 219 -11.44 10.86 -18.18
C ASP A 219 -10.77 12.23 -17.94
N ASP A 220 -10.03 12.39 -16.84
CA ASP A 220 -9.29 13.61 -16.54
C ASP A 220 -8.10 13.78 -17.48
N VAL A 221 -7.39 12.69 -17.81
CA VAL A 221 -6.32 12.71 -18.82
C VAL A 221 -6.89 13.13 -20.17
N HIS A 222 -8.06 12.60 -20.54
CA HIS A 222 -8.76 12.99 -21.77
C HIS A 222 -9.17 14.47 -21.74
N ALA A 223 -9.74 14.95 -20.62
CA ALA A 223 -10.17 16.34 -20.47
C ALA A 223 -9.01 17.33 -20.62
N GLU A 224 -7.86 17.05 -19.98
CA GLU A 224 -6.68 17.92 -19.91
C GLU A 224 -5.80 17.84 -21.16
N LEU A 225 -5.48 16.62 -21.62
CA LEU A 225 -4.49 16.37 -22.68
C LEU A 225 -5.09 16.01 -24.03
N LYS A 226 -6.42 15.80 -24.10
CA LYS A 226 -7.13 15.34 -25.29
C LYS A 226 -6.65 13.99 -25.82
N LEU A 227 -6.11 13.15 -24.93
CA LEU A 227 -5.72 11.79 -25.25
C LEU A 227 -6.93 10.86 -25.05
N ASP A 228 -7.31 10.13 -26.08
CA ASP A 228 -8.45 9.21 -26.06
C ASP A 228 -7.95 7.76 -26.02
N PHE A 229 -8.12 7.10 -24.88
CA PHE A 229 -7.74 5.71 -24.66
C PHE A 229 -8.91 4.73 -24.91
N SER A 230 -10.14 5.18 -25.12
CA SER A 230 -11.35 4.35 -25.25
C SER A 230 -11.34 3.34 -26.41
N GLN A 231 -10.40 3.50 -27.33
CA GLN A 231 -10.25 2.64 -28.52
C GLN A 231 -9.27 1.46 -28.30
N ILE A 232 -8.72 1.32 -27.12
CA ILE A 232 -7.79 0.22 -26.79
C ILE A 232 -8.63 -0.98 -26.37
N GLU A 233 -8.55 -2.10 -27.09
CA GLU A 233 -9.45 -3.27 -26.97
C GLU A 233 -9.44 -3.97 -25.58
N GLU A 234 -8.56 -3.60 -24.66
CA GLU A 234 -8.34 -4.28 -23.36
C GLU A 234 -8.81 -3.45 -22.14
N ILE A 235 -9.59 -2.35 -22.34
CA ILE A 235 -9.83 -1.31 -21.30
C ILE A 235 -11.28 -1.29 -20.77
N ASP A 236 -12.16 -2.20 -21.15
CA ASP A 236 -13.61 -2.09 -20.86
C ASP A 236 -14.01 -1.89 -19.37
N ASP A 237 -13.07 -2.06 -18.41
CA ASP A 237 -13.31 -1.86 -16.95
C ASP A 237 -12.15 -1.10 -16.27
N ILE A 238 -11.39 -0.27 -17.00
CA ILE A 238 -10.22 0.44 -16.45
C ILE A 238 -10.50 1.94 -16.34
N ASP A 239 -10.53 2.45 -15.13
CA ASP A 239 -10.84 3.85 -14.84
C ASP A 239 -9.60 4.73 -14.61
N THR A 240 -8.41 4.14 -14.32
CA THR A 240 -7.22 4.88 -13.91
C THR A 240 -6.02 4.70 -14.83
N LEU A 241 -5.12 5.67 -14.83
CA LEU A 241 -3.89 5.65 -15.62
C LEU A 241 -2.95 4.47 -15.23
N GLY A 242 -2.86 4.14 -13.94
CA GLY A 242 -2.10 2.99 -13.46
C GLY A 242 -2.70 1.66 -13.93
N GLY A 243 -4.03 1.54 -13.92
CA GLY A 243 -4.75 0.40 -14.45
C GLY A 243 -4.50 0.21 -15.95
N LEU A 244 -4.53 1.29 -16.73
CA LEU A 244 -4.18 1.26 -18.16
C LEU A 244 -2.77 0.73 -18.40
N VAL A 245 -1.78 1.27 -17.67
CA VAL A 245 -0.38 0.86 -17.84
C VAL A 245 -0.16 -0.59 -17.41
N PHE A 246 -0.85 -1.03 -16.35
CA PHE A 246 -0.85 -2.43 -15.92
C PHE A 246 -1.41 -3.36 -17.00
N ALA A 247 -2.55 -3.02 -17.60
CA ALA A 247 -3.17 -3.82 -18.68
C ALA A 247 -2.26 -3.92 -19.90
N LEU A 248 -1.67 -2.80 -20.33
CA LEU A 248 -0.74 -2.77 -21.45
C LEU A 248 0.52 -3.61 -21.21
N ALA A 249 1.02 -3.66 -19.97
CA ALA A 249 2.21 -4.43 -19.60
C ALA A 249 1.89 -5.91 -19.29
N GLY A 250 0.65 -6.25 -18.94
CA GLY A 250 0.22 -7.57 -18.47
C GLY A 250 0.80 -7.97 -17.10
N ARG A 251 1.45 -7.04 -16.41
CA ARG A 251 2.06 -7.18 -15.07
C ARG A 251 2.32 -5.81 -14.47
N VAL A 252 2.68 -5.74 -13.20
CA VAL A 252 3.24 -4.49 -12.64
C VAL A 252 4.62 -4.25 -13.25
N PRO A 253 4.85 -3.15 -13.99
CA PRO A 253 6.14 -2.85 -14.59
C PRO A 253 7.13 -2.29 -13.55
N GLU A 254 8.42 -2.52 -13.77
CA GLU A 254 9.49 -2.08 -12.89
C GLU A 254 9.77 -0.56 -13.00
N ARG A 255 10.35 0.00 -11.94
CA ARG A 255 10.78 1.41 -11.95
C ARG A 255 11.78 1.69 -13.08
N GLY A 256 11.50 2.73 -13.88
CA GLY A 256 12.28 3.11 -15.05
C GLY A 256 11.88 2.39 -16.34
N GLU A 257 11.00 1.42 -16.28
CA GLU A 257 10.45 0.75 -17.45
C GLU A 257 9.59 1.71 -18.29
N ILE A 258 9.57 1.49 -19.60
CA ILE A 258 8.82 2.30 -20.57
C ILE A 258 7.79 1.42 -21.23
N ILE A 259 6.53 1.79 -21.08
CA ILE A 259 5.39 1.15 -21.75
C ILE A 259 4.85 2.11 -22.79
N ALA A 260 4.77 1.68 -24.04
CA ALA A 260 4.27 2.49 -25.14
C ALA A 260 2.85 2.10 -25.51
N CYS A 261 2.03 3.11 -25.80
CA CYS A 261 0.66 2.97 -26.23
C CYS A 261 0.46 3.77 -27.53
N GLN A 262 -0.22 3.19 -28.53
CA GLN A 262 -0.65 3.88 -29.73
C GLN A 262 -2.13 4.21 -29.65
N LEU A 263 -2.47 5.46 -29.91
CA LEU A 263 -3.85 5.93 -29.95
C LEU A 263 -4.42 5.85 -31.38
N ALA A 264 -5.73 5.79 -31.49
CA ALA A 264 -6.43 5.65 -32.76
C ALA A 264 -6.23 6.84 -33.73
N ASP A 265 -5.92 8.01 -33.20
CA ASP A 265 -5.64 9.23 -33.96
C ASP A 265 -4.21 9.32 -34.53
N GLY A 266 -3.40 8.29 -34.30
CA GLY A 266 -1.99 8.19 -34.75
C GLY A 266 -0.99 8.81 -33.76
N GLN A 267 -1.42 9.36 -32.65
CA GLN A 267 -0.53 9.76 -31.57
C GLN A 267 0.00 8.53 -30.83
N SER A 268 1.15 8.65 -30.19
CA SER A 268 1.65 7.64 -29.26
C SER A 268 2.00 8.26 -27.92
N VAL A 269 1.81 7.49 -26.87
CA VAL A 269 2.15 7.89 -25.50
C VAL A 269 3.11 6.87 -24.92
N GLU A 270 4.21 7.34 -24.35
CA GLU A 270 5.15 6.54 -23.56
C GLU A 270 4.92 6.83 -22.06
N PHE A 271 4.70 5.77 -21.30
CA PHE A 271 4.60 5.80 -19.84
C PHE A 271 5.92 5.31 -19.24
N ILE A 272 6.59 6.14 -18.44
CA ILE A 272 7.85 5.83 -17.79
C ILE A 272 7.59 5.69 -16.31
N ILE A 273 7.72 4.50 -15.76
CA ILE A 273 7.43 4.22 -14.34
C ILE A 273 8.43 4.96 -13.45
N ARG A 274 7.93 5.75 -12.51
CA ARG A 274 8.75 6.53 -11.58
C ARG A 274 8.81 5.92 -10.21
N ASP A 275 7.65 5.48 -9.74
CA ASP A 275 7.50 4.84 -8.45
C ASP A 275 6.39 3.80 -8.50
N GLY A 276 6.54 2.75 -7.71
CA GLY A 276 5.63 1.63 -7.61
C GLY A 276 6.22 0.54 -6.73
N ASP A 277 5.39 -0.39 -6.33
CA ASP A 277 5.76 -1.60 -5.59
C ASP A 277 5.38 -2.84 -6.41
N SER A 278 5.55 -4.04 -5.84
CA SER A 278 5.23 -5.30 -6.51
C SER A 278 3.76 -5.49 -6.89
N ARG A 279 2.87 -4.67 -6.33
CA ARG A 279 1.42 -4.79 -6.50
C ARG A 279 0.85 -3.71 -7.41
N ARG A 280 1.44 -2.49 -7.40
CA ARG A 280 0.86 -1.34 -8.10
C ARG A 280 1.89 -0.30 -8.52
N ILE A 281 1.53 0.45 -9.54
CA ILE A 281 2.22 1.66 -9.95
C ILE A 281 1.71 2.82 -9.08
N LYS A 282 2.61 3.66 -8.55
CA LYS A 282 2.27 4.86 -7.75
C LYS A 282 2.33 6.12 -8.59
N SER A 283 3.41 6.31 -9.33
CA SER A 283 3.59 7.49 -10.19
C SER A 283 4.35 7.17 -11.47
N LEU A 284 4.08 7.94 -12.52
CA LEU A 284 4.72 7.78 -13.82
C LEU A 284 4.93 9.13 -14.51
N ASP A 285 5.88 9.18 -15.45
CA ASP A 285 6.00 10.27 -16.41
C ASP A 285 5.35 9.83 -17.73
N MET A 286 4.58 10.71 -18.33
CA MET A 286 3.99 10.53 -19.66
C MET A 286 4.75 11.36 -20.69
N ARG A 287 4.97 10.78 -21.86
CA ARG A 287 5.53 11.49 -23.03
C ARG A 287 4.61 11.31 -24.20
N VAL A 288 3.98 12.41 -24.62
CA VAL A 288 3.12 12.43 -25.80
C VAL A 288 3.99 12.68 -27.03
N ILE A 289 3.93 11.77 -27.98
CA ILE A 289 4.68 11.82 -29.24
C ILE A 289 3.64 12.06 -30.34
N SER A 290 3.67 13.27 -30.88
CA SER A 290 2.85 13.60 -32.07
C SER A 290 3.41 12.86 -33.28
N GLY A 291 2.56 12.13 -34.02
CA GLY A 291 2.89 11.47 -35.25
C GLY A 291 3.23 12.42 -36.41
#